data_596b47927724d5a42e12080b9a9e80dc
#
_entry.id   596b47927724d5a42e12080b9a9e80dc
#
_cell.length_a   1.000
_cell.length_b   1.000
_cell.length_c   1.000
_cell.angle_alpha   90.00
_cell.angle_beta   90.00
_cell.angle_gamma   90.00
#
_symmetry.space_group_name_H-M   'P 1'
#
loop_
_entity.id
_entity.type
_entity.pdbx_description
1 polymer ?
#
loop_
_entity_poly.entity_id
_entity_poly.type
_entity_poly.pdbx_seq_one_letter_code
_entity_poly.pdbx_strand_id
1 'polypeptide(L)'
;MNTKEFYYRVKYRLNSYRVKKNKTPNYFNLYASYWHRNNSVKNMDMSNLYMTEVPQYGAGIGHQLANWIAGYWFAKFFNVKYAYSPFTSSAVPFSPNKWDRVLGFGEKETTAEYLLKHGYKKVLLPYFDENNSEHLDVIRKIISSYAGQKIVFFLEANQFYHDQFGVMEEIGNKFFNAPARKKDKLIYDDKYYNVAMHIRRQVVIDSKVIVENEEQRAKRWTGNEYYEEVLKTLVKLNVGKPIRIHVFSTGKPEEFESFKKYGDVRICSDLDEYESFVHLVFADLLVTSKSSFSYKPALMSKGVKVCPDGFWHGYPDKKDWFVVSADGMLNSEQISRMSDVIKEKS
;
A
#
# COMPACT_ATOMS: atom_id res chain seq x y z
N MET A 1 -18.53 -10.28 -20.78
CA MET A 1 -17.71 -10.73 -19.62
C MET A 1 -17.00 -12.01 -20.04
N ASN A 2 -15.67 -12.02 -19.99
CA ASN A 2 -14.86 -13.19 -20.37
C ASN A 2 -15.04 -14.30 -19.32
N THR A 3 -15.03 -15.59 -19.73
CA THR A 3 -15.19 -16.76 -18.86
C THR A 3 -14.19 -16.78 -17.70
N LYS A 4 -12.95 -16.33 -17.95
CA LYS A 4 -11.93 -16.18 -16.91
C LYS A 4 -12.32 -15.10 -15.87
N GLU A 5 -12.81 -13.97 -16.32
CA GLU A 5 -13.26 -12.89 -15.42
C GLU A 5 -14.43 -13.35 -14.53
N PHE A 6 -15.38 -14.07 -15.10
CA PHE A 6 -16.49 -14.67 -14.34
C PHE A 6 -15.98 -15.65 -13.27
N TYR A 7 -15.07 -16.56 -13.64
CA TYR A 7 -14.46 -17.51 -12.71
C TYR A 7 -13.80 -16.82 -11.52
N TYR A 8 -12.98 -15.76 -11.78
CA TYR A 8 -12.30 -15.03 -10.71
C TYR A 8 -13.26 -14.26 -9.82
N ARG A 9 -14.32 -13.66 -10.36
CA ARG A 9 -15.35 -12.99 -9.57
C ARG A 9 -16.10 -13.96 -8.66
N VAL A 10 -16.45 -15.14 -9.15
CA VAL A 10 -17.10 -16.19 -8.34
C VAL A 10 -16.15 -16.64 -7.22
N LYS A 11 -14.91 -16.97 -7.58
CA LYS A 11 -13.88 -17.37 -6.61
C LYS A 11 -13.64 -16.32 -5.53
N TYR A 12 -13.53 -15.06 -5.93
CA TYR A 12 -13.39 -13.94 -4.98
C TYR A 12 -14.59 -13.82 -4.04
N ARG A 13 -15.82 -13.94 -4.57
CA ARG A 13 -17.03 -13.91 -3.72
C ARG A 13 -17.07 -15.06 -2.71
N LEU A 14 -16.70 -16.28 -3.13
CA LEU A 14 -16.63 -17.43 -2.24
C LEU A 14 -15.57 -17.24 -1.15
N ASN A 15 -14.40 -16.75 -1.49
CA ASN A 15 -13.34 -16.43 -0.52
C ASN A 15 -13.80 -15.32 0.45
N SER A 16 -14.38 -14.24 -0.06
CA SER A 16 -14.90 -13.15 0.77
C SER A 16 -16.00 -13.64 1.71
N TYR A 17 -16.88 -14.53 1.26
CA TYR A 17 -17.90 -15.13 2.11
C TYR A 17 -17.28 -15.98 3.24
N ARG A 18 -16.26 -16.78 2.91
CA ARG A 18 -15.53 -17.59 3.88
C ARG A 18 -14.83 -16.70 4.91
N VAL A 19 -14.10 -15.66 4.47
CA VAL A 19 -13.40 -14.72 5.37
C VAL A 19 -14.36 -13.98 6.29
N LYS A 20 -15.56 -13.62 5.84
CA LYS A 20 -16.59 -13.01 6.69
C LYS A 20 -16.99 -13.86 7.89
N LYS A 21 -16.72 -15.16 7.86
CA LYS A 21 -16.98 -16.09 8.97
C LYS A 21 -15.83 -16.18 9.97
N ASN A 22 -14.77 -15.40 9.84
CA ASN A 22 -13.58 -15.44 10.70
C ASN A 22 -13.85 -15.24 12.20
N LYS A 23 -15.00 -14.65 12.56
CA LYS A 23 -15.47 -14.47 13.93
C LYS A 23 -16.23 -15.68 14.49
N THR A 24 -16.48 -16.72 13.68
CA THR A 24 -17.19 -17.91 14.15
C THR A 24 -16.21 -18.91 14.78
N PRO A 25 -16.60 -19.62 15.88
CA PRO A 25 -15.71 -20.53 16.59
C PRO A 25 -15.08 -21.62 15.70
N ASN A 26 -15.78 -22.04 14.65
CA ASN A 26 -15.37 -23.14 13.77
C ASN A 26 -14.74 -22.66 12.45
N TYR A 27 -14.33 -21.38 12.38
CA TYR A 27 -13.81 -20.81 11.14
C TYR A 27 -12.60 -21.57 10.59
N PHE A 28 -11.60 -21.88 11.41
CA PHE A 28 -10.41 -22.60 10.99
C PHE A 28 -10.72 -23.97 10.39
N ASN A 29 -11.78 -24.62 10.83
CA ASN A 29 -12.21 -25.94 10.33
C ASN A 29 -12.58 -25.93 8.83
N LEU A 30 -12.80 -24.75 8.25
CA LEU A 30 -13.08 -24.58 6.82
C LEU A 30 -11.86 -24.78 5.92
N TYR A 31 -10.67 -24.93 6.50
CA TYR A 31 -9.40 -25.01 5.77
C TYR A 31 -8.75 -26.39 5.94
N ALA A 32 -8.39 -27.01 4.83
CA ALA A 32 -7.68 -28.28 4.84
C ALA A 32 -6.32 -28.17 5.57
N SER A 33 -5.65 -27.02 5.46
CA SER A 33 -4.39 -26.74 6.14
C SER A 33 -4.52 -26.77 7.69
N TYR A 34 -5.68 -26.39 8.21
CA TYR A 34 -5.93 -26.47 9.65
C TYR A 34 -5.93 -27.89 10.18
N TRP A 35 -6.51 -28.82 9.43
CA TRP A 35 -6.52 -30.23 9.80
C TRP A 35 -5.16 -30.88 9.65
N HIS A 36 -4.35 -30.41 8.70
CA HIS A 36 -2.98 -30.92 8.49
C HIS A 36 -2.07 -30.68 9.69
N ARG A 37 -2.32 -29.66 10.55
CA ARG A 37 -1.53 -29.36 11.74
C ARG A 37 -1.39 -30.50 12.74
N ASN A 38 -2.26 -31.51 12.65
CA ASN A 38 -2.23 -32.68 13.52
C ASN A 38 -1.23 -33.76 13.07
N ASN A 39 -0.62 -33.58 11.90
CA ASN A 39 0.37 -34.53 11.38
C ASN A 39 1.68 -34.37 12.15
N SER A 40 2.25 -35.50 12.55
CA SER A 40 3.60 -35.53 13.12
C SER A 40 4.65 -35.31 12.05
N VAL A 41 5.63 -34.44 12.33
CA VAL A 41 6.73 -34.12 11.41
C VAL A 41 8.02 -34.67 11.98
N LYS A 42 8.69 -35.52 11.20
CA LYS A 42 9.99 -36.12 11.60
C LYS A 42 11.20 -35.20 11.40
N ASN A 43 11.09 -34.27 10.43
CA ASN A 43 12.17 -33.35 10.08
C ASN A 43 11.60 -31.93 10.04
N MET A 44 12.19 -31.04 10.84
CA MET A 44 11.80 -29.63 10.95
C MET A 44 12.48 -28.72 9.88
N ASP A 45 12.85 -29.29 8.73
CA ASP A 45 13.40 -28.50 7.61
C ASP A 45 12.34 -27.57 6.99
N MET A 46 12.52 -26.27 7.19
CA MET A 46 11.67 -25.21 6.67
C MET A 46 12.19 -24.63 5.35
N SER A 47 13.30 -25.13 4.82
CA SER A 47 14.04 -24.53 3.69
C SER A 47 13.24 -24.44 2.38
N ASN A 48 12.25 -25.31 2.21
CA ASN A 48 11.37 -25.37 1.03
C ASN A 48 9.96 -24.84 1.30
N LEU A 49 9.78 -24.07 2.39
CA LEU A 49 8.52 -23.41 2.69
C LEU A 49 8.57 -21.96 2.25
N TYR A 50 7.59 -21.57 1.49
CA TYR A 50 7.41 -20.22 0.99
C TYR A 50 6.03 -19.70 1.39
N MET A 51 5.90 -18.38 1.47
CA MET A 51 4.63 -17.68 1.68
C MET A 51 4.46 -16.60 0.63
N THR A 52 3.23 -16.38 0.21
CA THR A 52 2.84 -15.35 -0.75
C THR A 52 1.47 -14.77 -0.38
N GLU A 53 1.23 -13.57 -0.86
CA GLU A 53 -0.08 -12.94 -0.82
C GLU A 53 -0.98 -13.42 -1.98
N VAL A 54 -2.25 -13.05 -1.88
CA VAL A 54 -3.18 -13.09 -3.01
C VAL A 54 -3.54 -11.65 -3.36
N PRO A 55 -2.93 -11.06 -4.41
CA PRO A 55 -3.28 -9.72 -4.86
C PRO A 55 -4.77 -9.62 -5.14
N GLN A 56 -5.43 -8.62 -4.56
CA GLN A 56 -6.87 -8.48 -4.72
C GLN A 56 -7.20 -8.04 -6.15
N TYR A 57 -7.92 -8.91 -6.85
CA TYR A 57 -8.40 -8.65 -8.19
C TYR A 57 -9.28 -7.39 -8.25
N GLY A 58 -8.99 -6.50 -9.21
CA GLY A 58 -9.75 -5.28 -9.43
C GLY A 58 -9.54 -4.19 -8.36
N ALA A 59 -8.59 -4.36 -7.45
CA ALA A 59 -8.22 -3.33 -6.50
C ALA A 59 -7.14 -2.41 -7.07
N GLY A 60 -7.14 -1.13 -6.67
CA GLY A 60 -6.08 -0.19 -7.00
C GLY A 60 -4.74 -0.55 -6.35
N ILE A 61 -3.65 0.03 -6.87
CA ILE A 61 -2.27 -0.31 -6.46
C ILE A 61 -2.02 -0.15 -4.95
N GLY A 62 -2.59 0.85 -4.30
CA GLY A 62 -2.42 1.04 -2.86
C GLY A 62 -2.92 -0.15 -2.04
N HIS A 63 -3.99 -0.82 -2.48
CA HIS A 63 -4.52 -2.01 -1.84
C HIS A 63 -3.67 -3.26 -2.17
N GLN A 64 -3.25 -3.42 -3.41
CA GLN A 64 -2.39 -4.54 -3.81
C GLN A 64 -1.02 -4.48 -3.13
N LEU A 65 -0.45 -3.29 -2.95
CA LEU A 65 0.75 -3.10 -2.13
C LEU A 65 0.51 -3.48 -0.66
N ALA A 66 -0.69 -3.24 -0.12
CA ALA A 66 -1.01 -3.71 1.23
C ALA A 66 -1.04 -5.24 1.31
N ASN A 67 -1.52 -5.94 0.28
CA ASN A 67 -1.42 -7.40 0.21
C ASN A 67 0.05 -7.86 0.16
N TRP A 68 0.87 -7.22 -0.69
CA TRP A 68 2.31 -7.53 -0.76
C TRP A 68 3.00 -7.36 0.59
N ILE A 69 2.73 -6.24 1.27
CA ILE A 69 3.30 -5.96 2.60
C ILE A 69 2.95 -7.07 3.58
N ALA A 70 1.70 -7.53 3.60
CA ALA A 70 1.28 -8.63 4.45
C ALA A 70 2.00 -9.93 4.09
N GLY A 71 2.07 -10.30 2.79
CA GLY A 71 2.78 -11.50 2.33
C GLY A 71 4.24 -11.50 2.75
N TYR A 72 4.93 -10.39 2.50
CA TYR A 72 6.34 -10.23 2.84
C TYR A 72 6.58 -10.22 4.36
N TRP A 73 5.79 -9.44 5.10
CA TRP A 73 5.91 -9.34 6.56
C TRP A 73 5.66 -10.69 7.25
N PHE A 74 4.56 -11.37 6.92
CA PHE A 74 4.23 -12.64 7.54
C PHE A 74 5.20 -13.77 7.15
N ALA A 75 5.78 -13.72 5.94
CA ALA A 75 6.86 -14.64 5.59
C ALA A 75 8.05 -14.48 6.54
N LYS A 76 8.50 -13.25 6.81
CA LYS A 76 9.55 -12.95 7.81
C LYS A 76 9.13 -13.37 9.22
N PHE A 77 7.92 -13.01 9.63
CA PHE A 77 7.40 -13.28 10.97
C PHE A 77 7.32 -14.79 11.30
N PHE A 78 6.93 -15.60 10.32
CA PHE A 78 6.84 -17.05 10.47
C PHE A 78 8.12 -17.79 10.05
N ASN A 79 9.20 -17.07 9.74
CA ASN A 79 10.48 -17.61 9.34
C ASN A 79 10.38 -18.58 8.15
N VAL A 80 9.63 -18.20 7.13
CA VAL A 80 9.57 -18.88 5.83
C VAL A 80 10.03 -17.93 4.72
N LYS A 81 10.41 -18.46 3.56
CA LYS A 81 10.82 -17.63 2.43
C LYS A 81 9.61 -16.91 1.82
N TYR A 82 9.82 -15.71 1.33
CA TYR A 82 8.80 -15.01 0.57
C TYR A 82 8.84 -15.43 -0.91
N ALA A 83 7.68 -15.63 -1.52
CA ALA A 83 7.51 -15.83 -2.95
C ALA A 83 6.62 -14.71 -3.53
N TYR A 84 7.09 -14.08 -4.58
CA TYR A 84 6.42 -12.94 -5.18
C TYR A 84 5.20 -13.35 -6.04
N SER A 85 4.11 -12.62 -5.88
CA SER A 85 2.93 -12.69 -6.76
C SER A 85 2.74 -11.33 -7.44
N PRO A 86 2.71 -11.26 -8.80
CA PRO A 86 2.58 -9.99 -9.53
C PRO A 86 1.31 -9.22 -9.20
N PHE A 87 1.39 -7.89 -9.23
CA PHE A 87 0.20 -7.04 -9.15
C PHE A 87 -0.72 -7.30 -10.35
N THR A 88 -2.02 -7.18 -10.14
CA THR A 88 -3.02 -7.44 -11.17
C THR A 88 -3.85 -6.19 -11.44
N SER A 89 -3.82 -5.68 -12.67
CA SER A 89 -4.72 -4.63 -13.14
C SER A 89 -5.96 -5.21 -13.82
N SER A 90 -5.87 -6.47 -14.27
CA SER A 90 -6.93 -7.14 -15.03
C SER A 90 -7.23 -8.53 -14.48
N ALA A 91 -8.25 -9.19 -15.04
CA ALA A 91 -8.73 -10.51 -14.65
C ALA A 91 -7.71 -11.65 -14.77
N VAL A 92 -6.47 -11.41 -15.14
CA VAL A 92 -5.47 -12.45 -15.34
C VAL A 92 -4.50 -12.47 -14.16
N PRO A 93 -4.61 -13.43 -13.22
CA PRO A 93 -3.59 -13.64 -12.19
C PRO A 93 -2.24 -13.98 -12.81
N PHE A 94 -1.18 -13.62 -12.09
CA PHE A 94 0.22 -13.88 -12.47
C PHE A 94 0.67 -13.23 -13.78
N SER A 95 -0.08 -12.26 -14.30
CA SER A 95 0.36 -11.45 -15.45
C SER A 95 1.03 -10.18 -14.92
N PRO A 96 2.34 -10.00 -15.14
CA PRO A 96 3.03 -8.76 -14.76
C PRO A 96 2.36 -7.56 -15.40
N ASN A 97 2.21 -6.49 -14.64
CA ASN A 97 1.64 -5.25 -15.15
C ASN A 97 2.66 -4.09 -15.07
N LYS A 98 2.26 -2.90 -15.50
CA LYS A 98 3.13 -1.73 -15.48
C LYS A 98 3.59 -1.39 -14.05
N TRP A 99 2.75 -1.64 -13.02
CA TRP A 99 3.08 -1.37 -11.63
C TRP A 99 4.29 -2.16 -11.12
N ASP A 100 4.44 -3.44 -11.51
CA ASP A 100 5.59 -4.26 -11.12
C ASP A 100 6.89 -3.58 -11.52
N ARG A 101 6.97 -3.11 -12.77
CA ARG A 101 8.15 -2.41 -13.30
C ARG A 101 8.36 -1.03 -12.68
N VAL A 102 7.28 -0.25 -12.50
CA VAL A 102 7.34 1.08 -11.90
C VAL A 102 7.84 1.01 -10.47
N LEU A 103 7.43 0.01 -9.72
CA LEU A 103 7.76 -0.13 -8.31
C LEU A 103 9.00 -1.01 -8.05
N GLY A 104 9.57 -1.64 -9.08
CA GLY A 104 10.75 -2.51 -8.96
C GLY A 104 10.48 -3.87 -8.33
N PHE A 105 9.29 -4.42 -8.56
CA PHE A 105 8.88 -5.72 -8.05
C PHE A 105 9.06 -6.82 -9.11
N GLY A 106 9.35 -8.03 -8.64
CA GLY A 106 9.40 -9.25 -9.48
C GLY A 106 10.71 -9.49 -10.25
N GLU A 107 11.63 -8.54 -10.32
CA GLU A 107 12.83 -8.67 -11.18
C GLU A 107 13.86 -9.71 -10.68
N LYS A 108 14.01 -9.84 -9.36
CA LYS A 108 14.99 -10.73 -8.73
C LYS A 108 14.36 -11.67 -7.71
N GLU A 109 13.05 -11.74 -7.71
CA GLU A 109 12.30 -12.50 -6.72
C GLU A 109 11.85 -13.85 -7.28
N THR A 110 11.96 -14.88 -6.46
CA THR A 110 11.33 -16.16 -6.78
C THR A 110 9.82 -15.98 -6.80
N THR A 111 9.17 -16.27 -7.92
CA THR A 111 7.72 -16.10 -8.02
C THR A 111 6.97 -17.34 -7.54
N ALA A 112 5.77 -17.12 -6.97
CA ALA A 112 4.89 -18.21 -6.58
C ALA A 112 4.52 -19.11 -7.78
N GLU A 113 4.30 -18.51 -8.96
CA GLU A 113 4.04 -19.27 -10.20
C GLU A 113 5.19 -20.19 -10.57
N TYR A 114 6.44 -19.69 -10.52
CA TYR A 114 7.64 -20.50 -10.80
C TYR A 114 7.70 -21.70 -9.86
N LEU A 115 7.52 -21.50 -8.56
CA LEU A 115 7.55 -22.58 -7.57
C LEU A 115 6.48 -23.64 -7.84
N LEU A 116 5.25 -23.22 -8.12
CA LEU A 116 4.14 -24.15 -8.44
C LEU A 116 4.44 -24.99 -9.70
N LYS A 117 5.06 -24.40 -10.72
CA LYS A 117 5.52 -25.13 -11.92
C LYS A 117 6.66 -26.12 -11.64
N HIS A 118 7.43 -25.89 -10.55
CA HIS A 118 8.56 -26.73 -10.14
C HIS A 118 8.22 -27.69 -8.99
N GLY A 119 6.96 -28.09 -8.88
CA GLY A 119 6.51 -29.17 -7.99
C GLY A 119 6.18 -28.74 -6.57
N TYR A 120 6.14 -27.44 -6.27
CA TYR A 120 5.62 -26.95 -5.00
C TYR A 120 4.10 -27.08 -4.97
N LYS A 121 3.57 -27.45 -3.80
CA LYS A 121 2.11 -27.52 -3.60
C LYS A 121 1.59 -26.22 -3.02
N LYS A 122 0.43 -25.77 -3.52
CA LYS A 122 -0.29 -24.65 -2.98
C LYS A 122 -1.03 -25.03 -1.71
N VAL A 123 -0.83 -24.30 -0.61
CA VAL A 123 -1.58 -24.44 0.64
C VAL A 123 -2.20 -23.08 1.00
N LEU A 124 -3.50 -23.04 1.18
CA LEU A 124 -4.20 -21.83 1.61
C LEU A 124 -4.22 -21.77 3.13
N LEU A 125 -3.75 -20.66 3.71
CA LEU A 125 -3.85 -20.38 5.13
C LEU A 125 -5.21 -19.74 5.46
N PRO A 126 -5.80 -20.03 6.62
CA PRO A 126 -6.95 -19.27 7.11
C PRO A 126 -6.59 -17.80 7.31
N TYR A 127 -7.58 -16.91 7.20
CA TYR A 127 -7.43 -15.54 7.72
C TYR A 127 -7.19 -15.59 9.24
N PHE A 128 -6.29 -14.76 9.73
CA PHE A 128 -5.96 -14.68 11.15
C PHE A 128 -5.82 -13.22 11.58
N ASP A 129 -6.10 -12.98 12.86
CA ASP A 129 -5.84 -11.70 13.49
C ASP A 129 -4.41 -11.69 14.03
N GLU A 130 -3.60 -10.75 13.58
CA GLU A 130 -2.19 -10.61 13.97
C GLU A 130 -2.00 -10.20 15.45
N ASN A 131 -3.05 -9.64 16.05
CA ASN A 131 -3.06 -9.27 17.47
C ASN A 131 -3.58 -10.39 18.38
N ASN A 132 -3.98 -11.53 17.82
CA ASN A 132 -4.47 -12.69 18.55
C ASN A 132 -3.41 -13.79 18.58
N SER A 133 -2.79 -14.00 19.75
CA SER A 133 -1.73 -15.00 19.94
C SER A 133 -2.18 -16.43 19.64
N GLU A 134 -3.43 -16.79 19.94
CA GLU A 134 -3.96 -18.12 19.64
C GLU A 134 -4.06 -18.35 18.12
N HIS A 135 -4.49 -17.32 17.37
CA HIS A 135 -4.51 -17.38 15.91
C HIS A 135 -3.10 -17.58 15.36
N LEU A 136 -2.13 -16.78 15.85
CA LEU A 136 -0.73 -16.91 15.42
C LEU A 136 -0.16 -18.28 15.72
N ASP A 137 -0.47 -18.88 16.87
CA ASP A 137 -0.01 -20.22 17.25
C ASP A 137 -0.63 -21.30 16.36
N VAL A 138 -1.90 -21.16 15.98
CA VAL A 138 -2.54 -22.05 15.00
C VAL A 138 -1.81 -21.97 13.66
N ILE A 139 -1.50 -20.78 13.16
CA ILE A 139 -0.79 -20.61 11.90
C ILE A 139 0.62 -21.21 11.98
N ARG A 140 1.38 -20.99 13.08
CA ARG A 140 2.70 -21.62 13.29
C ARG A 140 2.61 -23.14 13.25
N LYS A 141 1.62 -23.74 13.93
CA LYS A 141 1.38 -25.19 13.91
C LYS A 141 1.06 -25.70 12.51
N ILE A 142 0.24 -24.97 11.75
CA ILE A 142 -0.05 -25.31 10.36
C ILE A 142 1.25 -25.29 9.54
N ILE A 143 2.02 -24.21 9.57
CA ILE A 143 3.26 -24.07 8.80
C ILE A 143 4.25 -25.18 9.16
N SER A 144 4.49 -25.40 10.45
CA SER A 144 5.43 -26.42 10.94
C SER A 144 5.03 -27.84 10.50
N SER A 145 3.74 -28.12 10.38
CA SER A 145 3.26 -29.45 9.96
C SER A 145 3.61 -29.82 8.51
N TYR A 146 4.06 -28.86 7.72
CA TYR A 146 4.52 -29.05 6.34
C TYR A 146 6.06 -29.06 6.21
N ALA A 147 6.82 -29.02 7.32
CA ALA A 147 8.27 -29.07 7.25
C ALA A 147 8.78 -30.28 6.45
N GLY A 148 9.86 -30.12 5.70
CA GLY A 148 10.41 -31.12 4.80
C GLY A 148 9.65 -31.26 3.46
N GLN A 149 8.61 -30.49 3.21
CA GLN A 149 7.83 -30.52 1.97
C GLN A 149 8.07 -29.28 1.12
N LYS A 150 7.81 -29.36 -0.17
CA LYS A 150 7.82 -28.21 -1.11
C LYS A 150 6.46 -27.51 -1.10
N ILE A 151 6.32 -26.41 -0.35
CA ILE A 151 5.04 -25.72 -0.13
C ILE A 151 5.15 -24.24 -0.42
N VAL A 152 4.11 -23.68 -1.04
CA VAL A 152 3.82 -22.25 -1.09
C VAL A 152 2.53 -22.01 -0.32
N PHE A 153 2.64 -21.35 0.84
CA PHE A 153 1.47 -20.88 1.59
C PHE A 153 0.91 -19.62 0.95
N PHE A 154 -0.37 -19.63 0.69
CA PHE A 154 -1.10 -18.47 0.22
C PHE A 154 -1.90 -17.88 1.37
N LEU A 155 -1.68 -16.62 1.67
CA LEU A 155 -2.53 -15.88 2.59
C LEU A 155 -3.95 -15.77 2.03
N GLU A 156 -4.94 -15.67 2.90
CA GLU A 156 -6.31 -15.43 2.44
C GLU A 156 -6.45 -14.02 1.88
N ALA A 157 -7.34 -13.84 0.91
CA ALA A 157 -7.62 -12.53 0.35
C ALA A 157 -8.02 -11.54 1.46
N ASN A 158 -7.49 -10.34 1.42
CA ASN A 158 -7.65 -9.30 2.45
C ASN A 158 -6.95 -9.59 3.79
N GLN A 159 -6.03 -10.56 3.86
CA GLN A 159 -5.07 -10.56 4.94
C GLN A 159 -4.19 -9.32 4.80
N PHE A 160 -4.21 -8.44 5.80
CA PHE A 160 -3.38 -7.25 5.87
C PHE A 160 -2.52 -7.31 7.12
N TYR A 161 -1.39 -6.65 7.04
CA TYR A 161 -0.59 -6.27 8.18
C TYR A 161 -0.93 -4.81 8.53
N HIS A 162 -1.29 -4.54 9.79
CA HIS A 162 -1.78 -3.23 10.22
C HIS A 162 -0.69 -2.16 10.06
N ASP A 163 0.49 -2.41 10.65
CA ASP A 163 1.58 -1.44 10.70
C ASP A 163 2.43 -1.48 9.43
N GLN A 164 1.82 -1.15 8.29
CA GLN A 164 2.43 -1.26 6.96
C GLN A 164 3.76 -0.49 6.83
N PHE A 165 4.01 0.47 7.71
CA PHE A 165 5.28 1.18 7.79
C PHE A 165 6.44 0.31 8.31
N GLY A 166 6.19 -0.89 8.84
CA GLY A 166 7.24 -1.84 9.26
C GLY A 166 8.12 -2.37 8.12
N VAL A 167 7.73 -2.12 6.86
CA VAL A 167 8.50 -2.54 5.66
C VAL A 167 8.88 -1.35 4.75
N MET A 168 8.95 -0.14 5.32
CA MET A 168 9.29 1.08 4.56
C MET A 168 10.63 0.99 3.84
N GLU A 169 11.64 0.42 4.49
CA GLU A 169 12.97 0.27 3.91
C GLU A 169 12.95 -0.66 2.70
N GLU A 170 12.29 -1.80 2.81
CA GLU A 170 12.24 -2.79 1.75
C GLU A 170 11.50 -2.26 0.51
N ILE A 171 10.33 -1.63 0.70
CA ILE A 171 9.58 -1.08 -0.44
C ILE A 171 10.28 0.15 -1.04
N GLY A 172 10.91 0.99 -0.21
CA GLY A 172 11.71 2.11 -0.66
C GLY A 172 12.90 1.65 -1.49
N ASN A 173 13.65 0.64 -1.01
CA ASN A 173 14.79 0.08 -1.73
C ASN A 173 14.36 -0.51 -3.08
N LYS A 174 13.23 -1.21 -3.15
CA LYS A 174 12.69 -1.70 -4.43
C LYS A 174 12.40 -0.54 -5.39
N PHE A 175 11.67 0.45 -4.94
CA PHE A 175 11.29 1.60 -5.75
C PHE A 175 12.51 2.37 -6.28
N PHE A 176 13.44 2.77 -5.40
CA PHE A 176 14.59 3.58 -5.81
C PHE A 176 15.60 2.82 -6.68
N ASN A 177 15.70 1.49 -6.54
CA ASN A 177 16.57 0.66 -7.35
C ASN A 177 15.88 0.12 -8.63
N ALA A 178 14.62 0.43 -8.87
CA ALA A 178 13.90 0.00 -10.05
C ALA A 178 14.54 0.60 -11.32
N PRO A 179 14.78 -0.21 -12.38
CA PRO A 179 15.30 0.30 -13.66
C PRO A 179 14.44 1.41 -14.29
N ALA A 180 13.15 1.45 -13.94
CA ALA A 180 12.22 2.49 -14.36
C ALA A 180 12.67 3.90 -13.93
N ARG A 181 13.35 4.03 -12.79
CA ARG A 181 13.84 5.33 -12.27
C ARG A 181 14.72 6.11 -13.27
N LYS A 182 15.45 5.38 -14.13
CA LYS A 182 16.29 6.01 -15.18
C LYS A 182 15.49 6.74 -16.26
N LYS A 183 14.19 6.49 -16.36
CA LYS A 183 13.29 7.04 -17.37
C LYS A 183 12.24 8.00 -16.80
N ASP A 184 12.25 8.21 -15.48
CA ASP A 184 11.31 9.12 -14.85
C ASP A 184 11.55 10.55 -15.31
N LYS A 185 10.48 11.24 -15.62
CA LYS A 185 10.48 12.66 -15.97
C LYS A 185 9.63 13.37 -14.94
N LEU A 186 10.28 14.02 -13.99
CA LEU A 186 9.59 14.78 -12.97
C LEU A 186 9.31 16.20 -13.48
N ILE A 187 8.11 16.70 -13.17
CA ILE A 187 7.73 18.11 -13.44
C ILE A 187 8.32 19.07 -12.41
N TYR A 188 9.02 18.54 -11.41
CA TYR A 188 9.66 19.31 -10.35
C TYR A 188 10.86 20.09 -10.89
N ASP A 189 11.06 21.29 -10.34
CA ASP A 189 12.15 22.18 -10.66
C ASP A 189 12.94 22.46 -9.37
N ASP A 190 14.24 22.18 -9.39
CA ASP A 190 15.13 22.29 -8.22
C ASP A 190 15.26 23.72 -7.66
N LYS A 191 14.82 24.73 -8.42
CA LYS A 191 14.72 26.12 -7.95
C LYS A 191 13.62 26.32 -6.90
N TYR A 192 12.70 25.38 -6.81
CA TYR A 192 11.57 25.43 -5.89
C TYR A 192 11.66 24.33 -4.84
N TYR A 193 11.03 24.57 -3.71
CA TYR A 193 10.66 23.54 -2.77
C TYR A 193 9.33 22.95 -3.24
N ASN A 194 9.37 21.72 -3.77
CA ASN A 194 8.25 21.10 -4.46
C ASN A 194 7.36 20.36 -3.47
N VAL A 195 6.18 20.89 -3.24
CA VAL A 195 5.14 20.30 -2.40
C VAL A 195 4.18 19.52 -3.28
N ALA A 196 4.04 18.22 -3.07
CA ALA A 196 2.99 17.41 -3.67
C ALA A 196 1.79 17.32 -2.71
N MET A 197 0.60 17.58 -3.22
CA MET A 197 -0.64 17.44 -2.46
C MET A 197 -1.58 16.48 -3.18
N HIS A 198 -1.84 15.33 -2.58
CA HIS A 198 -2.79 14.37 -3.12
C HIS A 198 -4.18 14.60 -2.52
N ILE A 199 -5.15 14.90 -3.37
CA ILE A 199 -6.53 15.13 -2.97
C ILE A 199 -7.42 14.05 -3.59
N ARG A 200 -7.89 13.12 -2.75
CA ARG A 200 -8.78 12.06 -3.21
C ARG A 200 -10.17 12.61 -3.51
N ARG A 201 -10.65 12.39 -4.73
CA ARG A 201 -12.01 12.70 -5.15
C ARG A 201 -12.77 11.48 -5.62
N GLN A 202 -12.25 10.76 -6.60
CA GLN A 202 -12.87 9.56 -7.15
C GLN A 202 -11.95 8.36 -7.00
N VAL A 203 -12.51 7.17 -7.08
CA VAL A 203 -11.74 5.93 -7.25
C VAL A 203 -11.67 5.63 -8.73
N VAL A 204 -10.47 5.65 -9.28
CA VAL A 204 -10.22 5.24 -10.65
C VAL A 204 -9.36 3.98 -10.62
N ILE A 205 -9.79 2.95 -11.32
CA ILE A 205 -9.06 1.69 -11.46
C ILE A 205 -9.14 1.27 -12.93
N ASP A 206 -7.99 1.04 -13.55
CA ASP A 206 -7.90 0.72 -14.99
C ASP A 206 -8.71 1.70 -15.85
N SER A 207 -8.55 3.01 -15.59
CA SER A 207 -9.26 4.12 -16.25
C SER A 207 -10.79 4.12 -16.09
N LYS A 208 -11.32 3.34 -15.16
CA LYS A 208 -12.76 3.29 -14.86
C LYS A 208 -13.05 3.94 -13.51
N VAL A 209 -14.01 4.86 -13.50
CA VAL A 209 -14.52 5.44 -12.25
C VAL A 209 -15.36 4.39 -11.52
N ILE A 210 -14.99 4.14 -10.28
CA ILE A 210 -15.74 3.25 -9.38
C ILE A 210 -16.60 4.11 -8.46
N VAL A 211 -17.91 3.89 -8.49
CA VAL A 211 -18.86 4.59 -7.61
C VAL A 211 -18.73 4.01 -6.20
N GLU A 212 -18.28 4.85 -5.25
CA GLU A 212 -18.29 4.52 -3.83
C GLU A 212 -19.67 4.80 -3.23
N ASN A 213 -20.09 3.99 -2.26
CA ASN A 213 -21.27 4.31 -1.47
C ASN A 213 -20.98 5.49 -0.51
N GLU A 214 -22.03 6.11 0.04
CA GLU A 214 -21.90 7.28 0.91
C GLU A 214 -21.04 7.01 2.15
N GLU A 215 -21.17 5.84 2.77
CA GLU A 215 -20.37 5.47 3.96
C GLU A 215 -18.87 5.37 3.62
N GLN A 216 -18.52 4.77 2.49
CA GLN A 216 -17.13 4.67 2.03
C GLN A 216 -16.57 6.04 1.68
N ARG A 217 -17.40 6.88 1.05
CA ARG A 217 -17.04 8.25 0.70
C ARG A 217 -16.80 9.08 1.95
N ALA A 218 -17.69 9.05 2.93
CA ALA A 218 -17.56 9.81 4.18
C ALA A 218 -16.27 9.46 4.95
N LYS A 219 -15.88 8.19 4.97
CA LYS A 219 -14.64 7.74 5.65
C LYS A 219 -13.35 8.19 4.96
N ARG A 220 -13.40 8.49 3.66
CA ARG A 220 -12.21 8.73 2.84
C ARG A 220 -12.12 10.14 2.28
N TRP A 221 -13.24 10.85 2.27
CA TRP A 221 -13.31 12.21 1.76
C TRP A 221 -12.74 13.19 2.78
N THR A 222 -11.90 14.07 2.29
CA THR A 222 -11.38 15.22 3.05
C THR A 222 -11.73 16.47 2.26
N GLY A 223 -12.41 17.43 2.89
CA GLY A 223 -12.83 18.69 2.26
C GLY A 223 -11.65 19.57 1.83
N ASN A 224 -11.90 20.54 0.96
CA ASN A 224 -10.88 21.48 0.53
C ASN A 224 -10.38 22.32 1.70
N GLU A 225 -11.23 22.59 2.69
CA GLU A 225 -10.92 23.38 3.88
C GLU A 225 -9.72 22.81 4.64
N TYR A 226 -9.63 21.49 4.78
CA TYR A 226 -8.47 20.81 5.37
C TYR A 226 -7.18 21.17 4.65
N TYR A 227 -7.18 21.04 3.31
CA TYR A 227 -6.00 21.31 2.51
C TYR A 227 -5.64 22.79 2.49
N GLU A 228 -6.64 23.69 2.53
CA GLU A 228 -6.43 25.12 2.61
C GLU A 228 -5.75 25.50 3.93
N GLU A 229 -6.15 24.91 5.07
CA GLU A 229 -5.48 25.17 6.36
C GLU A 229 -4.03 24.66 6.36
N VAL A 230 -3.79 23.47 5.81
CA VAL A 230 -2.43 22.98 5.61
C VAL A 230 -1.62 23.95 4.74
N LEU A 231 -2.16 24.42 3.61
CA LEU A 231 -1.50 25.39 2.72
C LEU A 231 -1.18 26.72 3.42
N LYS A 232 -2.09 27.27 4.21
CA LYS A 232 -1.87 28.50 4.98
C LYS A 232 -0.63 28.42 5.86
N THR A 233 -0.35 27.23 6.38
CA THR A 233 0.85 26.99 7.19
C THR A 233 2.08 26.79 6.31
N LEU A 234 2.00 25.93 5.29
CA LEU A 234 3.14 25.59 4.44
C LEU A 234 3.74 26.80 3.73
N VAL A 235 2.91 27.69 3.19
CA VAL A 235 3.38 28.88 2.45
C VAL A 235 4.10 29.90 3.33
N LYS A 236 3.98 29.80 4.65
CA LYS A 236 4.68 30.65 5.62
C LYS A 236 6.02 30.05 6.08
N LEU A 237 6.30 28.80 5.75
CA LEU A 237 7.55 28.16 6.13
C LEU A 237 8.72 28.78 5.36
N ASN A 238 9.79 29.09 6.08
CA ASN A 238 11.05 29.45 5.45
C ASN A 238 11.84 28.19 5.09
N VAL A 239 11.74 27.76 3.86
CA VAL A 239 12.41 26.55 3.33
C VAL A 239 13.62 26.88 2.45
N GLY A 240 14.08 28.14 2.45
CA GLY A 240 15.25 28.59 1.68
C GLY A 240 15.03 28.70 0.16
N LYS A 241 13.88 28.27 -0.36
CA LYS A 241 13.48 28.34 -1.77
C LYS A 241 12.03 28.78 -1.87
N PRO A 242 11.60 29.36 -3.02
CA PRO A 242 10.18 29.55 -3.28
C PRO A 242 9.43 28.21 -3.25
N ILE A 243 8.24 28.20 -2.68
CA ILE A 243 7.40 27.00 -2.62
C ILE A 243 6.55 26.93 -3.89
N ARG A 244 6.53 25.74 -4.51
CA ARG A 244 5.61 25.39 -5.59
C ARG A 244 4.78 24.18 -5.17
N ILE A 245 3.47 24.31 -5.33
CA ILE A 245 2.50 23.31 -4.90
C ILE A 245 1.95 22.61 -6.14
N HIS A 246 2.03 21.28 -6.14
CA HIS A 246 1.51 20.42 -7.20
C HIS A 246 0.33 19.61 -6.65
N VAL A 247 -0.87 19.87 -7.16
CA VAL A 247 -2.10 19.19 -6.74
C VAL A 247 -2.37 18.00 -7.65
N PHE A 248 -2.38 16.80 -7.09
CA PHE A 248 -2.70 15.54 -7.76
C PHE A 248 -4.08 15.06 -7.32
N SER A 249 -5.02 14.99 -8.25
CA SER A 249 -6.40 14.59 -7.96
C SER A 249 -7.08 14.02 -9.20
N THR A 250 -8.10 13.19 -8.96
CA THR A 250 -9.07 12.75 -9.97
C THR A 250 -10.30 13.65 -10.05
N GLY A 251 -10.34 14.73 -9.26
CA GLY A 251 -11.36 15.77 -9.33
C GLY A 251 -11.17 16.70 -10.53
N LYS A 252 -12.15 17.55 -10.80
CA LYS A 252 -12.05 18.55 -11.85
C LYS A 252 -11.11 19.68 -11.42
N PRO A 253 -10.30 20.25 -12.33
CA PRO A 253 -9.38 21.34 -11.99
C PRO A 253 -10.06 22.52 -11.29
N GLU A 254 -11.31 22.84 -11.68
CA GLU A 254 -12.08 23.96 -11.12
C GLU A 254 -12.34 23.81 -9.62
N GLU A 255 -12.37 22.57 -9.10
CA GLU A 255 -12.55 22.29 -7.67
C GLU A 255 -11.37 22.80 -6.81
N PHE A 256 -10.22 23.05 -7.42
CA PHE A 256 -8.96 23.43 -6.75
C PHE A 256 -8.46 24.82 -7.10
N GLU A 257 -9.21 25.60 -7.89
CA GLU A 257 -8.83 26.97 -8.28
C GLU A 257 -8.64 27.89 -7.07
N SER A 258 -9.41 27.68 -5.99
CA SER A 258 -9.27 28.45 -4.74
C SER A 258 -7.88 28.31 -4.10
N PHE A 259 -7.14 27.26 -4.41
CA PHE A 259 -5.78 27.07 -3.86
C PHE A 259 -4.76 28.04 -4.46
N LYS A 260 -5.00 28.56 -5.64
CA LYS A 260 -4.09 29.53 -6.32
C LYS A 260 -3.88 30.81 -5.52
N LYS A 261 -4.79 31.15 -4.59
CA LYS A 261 -4.61 32.29 -3.66
C LYS A 261 -3.45 32.10 -2.70
N TYR A 262 -2.93 30.87 -2.54
CA TYR A 262 -1.82 30.56 -1.65
C TYR A 262 -0.44 30.60 -2.33
N GLY A 263 -0.35 30.90 -3.63
CA GLY A 263 0.91 31.07 -4.33
C GLY A 263 1.02 30.30 -5.64
N ASP A 264 2.21 29.81 -5.98
CA ASP A 264 2.47 29.04 -7.22
C ASP A 264 1.88 27.61 -7.08
N VAL A 265 0.60 27.47 -7.47
CA VAL A 265 -0.16 26.22 -7.41
C VAL A 265 -0.40 25.71 -8.82
N ARG A 266 0.02 24.49 -9.10
CA ARG A 266 -0.20 23.75 -10.34
C ARG A 266 -1.14 22.59 -10.11
N ILE A 267 -2.19 22.49 -10.92
CA ILE A 267 -3.14 21.36 -10.88
C ILE A 267 -2.67 20.36 -11.94
N CYS A 268 -2.22 19.17 -11.47
CA CYS A 268 -1.61 18.13 -12.30
C CYS A 268 -2.68 17.11 -12.70
N SER A 269 -3.58 17.51 -13.61
CA SER A 269 -4.68 16.66 -14.12
C SER A 269 -4.33 15.89 -15.40
N ASP A 270 -3.17 16.17 -15.99
CA ASP A 270 -2.66 15.59 -17.23
C ASP A 270 -1.73 14.39 -17.03
N LEU A 271 -1.33 14.12 -15.78
CA LEU A 271 -0.47 13.00 -15.43
C LEU A 271 -1.30 11.73 -15.16
N ASP A 272 -0.79 10.59 -15.66
CA ASP A 272 -1.39 9.29 -15.38
C ASP A 272 -1.17 8.86 -13.91
N GLU A 273 -1.78 7.73 -13.50
CA GLU A 273 -1.65 7.23 -12.13
C GLU A 273 -0.21 6.81 -11.78
N TYR A 274 0.57 6.37 -12.74
CA TYR A 274 1.98 5.96 -12.53
C TYR A 274 2.88 7.17 -12.33
N GLU A 275 2.72 8.17 -13.18
CA GLU A 275 3.44 9.44 -13.10
C GLU A 275 3.08 10.16 -11.79
N SER A 276 1.80 10.25 -11.48
CA SER A 276 1.32 10.83 -10.21
C SER A 276 1.94 10.14 -9.00
N PHE A 277 1.94 8.80 -8.98
CA PHE A 277 2.53 8.03 -7.88
C PHE A 277 4.02 8.34 -7.71
N VAL A 278 4.77 8.37 -8.80
CA VAL A 278 6.21 8.67 -8.81
C VAL A 278 6.47 10.09 -8.27
N HIS A 279 5.71 11.08 -8.73
CA HIS A 279 5.82 12.45 -8.23
C HIS A 279 5.55 12.54 -6.72
N LEU A 280 4.53 11.84 -6.21
CA LEU A 280 4.25 11.80 -4.77
C LEU A 280 5.43 11.24 -3.95
N VAL A 281 6.21 10.29 -4.50
CA VAL A 281 7.40 9.76 -3.81
C VAL A 281 8.54 10.76 -3.79
N PHE A 282 8.75 11.50 -4.89
CA PHE A 282 9.91 12.38 -5.06
C PHE A 282 9.70 13.82 -4.55
N ALA A 283 8.53 14.16 -4.04
CA ALA A 283 8.28 15.48 -3.49
C ALA A 283 9.16 15.80 -2.28
N ASP A 284 9.59 17.06 -2.14
CA ASP A 284 10.28 17.55 -0.96
C ASP A 284 9.37 17.49 0.28
N LEU A 285 8.06 17.76 0.06
CA LEU A 285 7.01 17.57 1.06
C LEU A 285 5.76 16.96 0.40
N LEU A 286 5.23 15.93 1.02
CA LEU A 286 4.01 15.25 0.58
C LEU A 286 2.87 15.47 1.56
N VAL A 287 1.80 16.11 1.09
CA VAL A 287 0.50 16.17 1.80
C VAL A 287 -0.38 15.02 1.31
N THR A 288 -0.72 14.10 2.20
CA THR A 288 -1.52 12.93 1.86
C THR A 288 -3.02 13.18 2.07
N SER A 289 -3.84 12.31 1.51
CA SER A 289 -5.27 12.17 1.84
C SER A 289 -5.52 10.86 2.58
N LYS A 290 -6.74 10.61 3.06
CA LYS A 290 -7.18 9.30 3.60
C LYS A 290 -7.28 8.26 2.46
N SER A 291 -6.16 8.00 1.79
CA SER A 291 -6.06 7.13 0.63
C SER A 291 -4.79 6.31 0.62
N SER A 292 -4.93 5.01 0.41
CA SER A 292 -3.77 4.13 0.22
C SER A 292 -2.90 4.55 -0.98
N PHE A 293 -3.47 5.27 -1.97
CA PHE A 293 -2.72 5.75 -3.12
C PHE A 293 -1.67 6.81 -2.75
N SER A 294 -1.91 7.69 -1.78
CA SER A 294 -0.91 8.65 -1.27
C SER A 294 -0.12 8.12 -0.07
N TYR A 295 -0.71 7.23 0.72
CA TYR A 295 -0.03 6.61 1.84
C TYR A 295 1.16 5.74 1.40
N LYS A 296 1.04 4.98 0.29
CA LYS A 296 2.14 4.15 -0.20
C LYS A 296 3.34 4.96 -0.70
N PRO A 297 3.17 6.02 -1.50
CA PRO A 297 4.25 6.96 -1.77
C PRO A 297 4.87 7.55 -0.51
N ALA A 298 4.07 7.91 0.49
CA ALA A 298 4.59 8.44 1.76
C ALA A 298 5.51 7.45 2.48
N LEU A 299 5.21 6.13 2.43
CA LEU A 299 6.10 5.09 2.97
C LEU A 299 7.45 4.99 2.23
N MET A 300 7.51 5.38 0.96
CA MET A 300 8.73 5.33 0.12
C MET A 300 9.47 6.67 0.11
N SER A 301 8.76 7.78 0.30
CA SER A 301 9.29 9.15 0.16
C SER A 301 10.37 9.45 1.20
N LYS A 302 11.40 10.16 0.74
CA LYS A 302 12.45 10.77 1.59
C LYS A 302 12.08 12.18 2.05
N GLY A 303 11.02 12.80 1.49
CA GLY A 303 10.55 14.13 1.84
C GLY A 303 9.87 14.19 3.23
N VAL A 304 9.34 15.35 3.57
CA VAL A 304 8.47 15.52 4.74
C VAL A 304 7.06 15.06 4.41
N LYS A 305 6.33 14.49 5.37
CA LYS A 305 4.95 14.01 5.19
C LYS A 305 3.99 14.76 6.12
N VAL A 306 2.92 15.27 5.53
CA VAL A 306 1.77 15.85 6.26
C VAL A 306 0.57 14.96 5.99
N CYS A 307 0.03 14.34 7.03
CA CYS A 307 -0.95 13.27 6.91
C CYS A 307 -2.21 13.57 7.73
N PRO A 308 -3.42 13.32 7.21
CA PRO A 308 -4.64 13.48 7.98
C PRO A 308 -4.75 12.42 9.07
N ASP A 309 -5.14 12.80 10.27
CA ASP A 309 -5.40 11.87 11.36
C ASP A 309 -6.51 10.86 11.00
N GLY A 310 -6.51 9.72 11.71
CA GLY A 310 -7.55 8.69 11.58
C GLY A 310 -7.45 7.85 10.29
N PHE A 311 -6.29 7.72 9.69
CA PHE A 311 -6.07 6.75 8.62
C PHE A 311 -5.88 5.34 9.22
N TRP A 312 -6.53 4.34 8.64
CA TRP A 312 -6.67 3.00 9.21
C TRP A 312 -5.38 2.17 9.33
N HIS A 313 -4.27 2.59 8.71
CA HIS A 313 -2.97 1.91 8.85
C HIS A 313 -2.03 2.61 9.85
N GLY A 314 -2.49 3.69 10.48
CA GLY A 314 -1.62 4.50 11.33
C GLY A 314 -0.43 5.10 10.59
N TYR A 315 0.45 5.71 11.34
CA TYR A 315 1.65 6.36 10.81
C TYR A 315 2.85 6.03 11.69
N PRO A 316 4.08 5.97 11.13
CA PRO A 316 5.28 5.73 11.95
C PRO A 316 5.56 6.96 12.82
N ASP A 317 6.05 6.70 14.03
CA ASP A 317 6.61 7.74 14.89
C ASP A 317 8.02 8.11 14.40
N LYS A 318 8.07 9.01 13.42
CA LYS A 318 9.32 9.53 12.84
C LYS A 318 9.26 11.04 12.72
N LYS A 319 10.43 11.70 12.84
CA LYS A 319 10.55 13.17 12.88
C LYS A 319 10.00 13.87 11.63
N ASP A 320 9.96 13.20 10.50
CA ASP A 320 9.51 13.73 9.21
C ASP A 320 8.06 13.39 8.87
N TRP A 321 7.29 12.86 9.84
CA TRP A 321 5.87 12.60 9.73
C TRP A 321 5.08 13.51 10.67
N PHE A 322 4.13 14.26 10.09
CA PHE A 322 3.27 15.20 10.78
C PHE A 322 1.82 14.76 10.60
N VAL A 323 1.22 14.25 11.67
CA VAL A 323 -0.19 13.90 11.69
C VAL A 323 -0.98 15.13 12.10
N VAL A 324 -1.94 15.50 11.27
CA VAL A 324 -2.72 16.72 11.38
C VAL A 324 -4.19 16.36 11.61
N SER A 325 -4.81 17.06 12.54
CA SER A 325 -6.23 16.91 12.88
C SER A 325 -7.15 17.18 11.67
N ALA A 326 -8.43 16.81 11.81
CA ALA A 326 -9.40 16.87 10.71
C ALA A 326 -9.65 18.30 10.17
N ASP A 327 -9.31 19.33 10.93
CA ASP A 327 -9.38 20.73 10.52
C ASP A 327 -8.17 21.24 9.69
N GLY A 328 -7.13 20.43 9.57
CA GLY A 328 -5.91 20.79 8.82
C GLY A 328 -4.92 21.68 9.58
N MET A 329 -5.17 21.96 10.85
CA MET A 329 -4.33 22.86 11.64
C MET A 329 -3.08 22.16 12.18
N LEU A 330 -1.91 22.73 11.92
CA LEU A 330 -0.66 22.38 12.59
C LEU A 330 -0.46 23.31 13.81
N ASN A 331 -0.13 22.73 14.95
CA ASN A 331 0.20 23.51 16.12
C ASN A 331 1.63 24.10 16.05
N SER A 332 1.94 25.05 16.95
CA SER A 332 3.23 25.76 16.95
C SER A 332 4.44 24.84 17.09
N GLU A 333 4.32 23.77 17.87
CA GLU A 333 5.38 22.76 18.04
C GLU A 333 5.63 21.98 16.75
N GLN A 334 4.55 21.52 16.08
CA GLN A 334 4.64 20.85 14.79
C GLN A 334 5.26 21.75 13.72
N ILE A 335 4.91 23.03 13.68
CA ILE A 335 5.47 24.01 12.72
C ILE A 335 6.97 24.20 12.97
N SER A 336 7.38 24.38 14.23
CA SER A 336 8.80 24.52 14.59
C SER A 336 9.58 23.27 14.19
N ARG A 337 9.11 22.10 14.61
CA ARG A 337 9.75 20.81 14.26
C ARG A 337 9.83 20.60 12.76
N MET A 338 8.78 20.94 12.01
CA MET A 338 8.77 20.82 10.55
C MET A 338 9.84 21.72 9.91
N SER A 339 9.98 22.94 10.37
CA SER A 339 11.00 23.87 9.89
C SER A 339 12.41 23.31 10.12
N ASP A 340 12.66 22.70 11.27
CA ASP A 340 13.97 22.12 11.59
C ASP A 340 14.25 20.88 10.74
N VAL A 341 13.28 19.99 10.55
CA VAL A 341 13.40 18.81 9.68
C VAL A 341 13.65 19.21 8.22
N ILE A 342 13.00 20.27 7.73
CA ILE A 342 13.22 20.76 6.37
C ILE A 342 14.64 21.26 6.22
N LYS A 343 15.16 22.06 7.18
CA LYS A 343 16.56 22.54 7.16
C LYS A 343 17.59 21.41 7.18
N GLU A 344 17.33 20.34 7.93
CA GLU A 344 18.22 19.17 7.96
C GLU A 344 18.26 18.40 6.63
N LYS A 345 17.19 18.49 5.83
CA LYS A 345 17.07 17.77 4.55
C LYS A 345 17.49 18.62 3.34
N SER A 346 17.62 19.93 3.48
CA SER A 346 18.04 20.90 2.45
C SER A 346 19.54 20.96 2.35
#